data_70acc05f6cde915792c20426bc0119c6
#
_entry.id   70acc05f6cde915792c20426bc0119c6
#
_cell.length_a   1.000
_cell.length_b   1.000
_cell.length_c   1.000
_cell.angle_alpha   90.00
_cell.angle_beta   90.00
_cell.angle_gamma   90.00
#
_symmetry.space_group_name_H-M   'P 1'
#
loop_
_entity.id
_entity.type
_entity.pdbx_description
1 polymer ?
#
loop_
_entity_poly.entity_id
_entity_poly.type
_entity_poly.pdbx_seq_one_letter_code
_entity_poly.pdbx_strand_id
1 'polypeptide(L)'
;QHINHWDQRDAIVITYGDSVLREGERPLQTLKSFLDAYTGDELNGVHILPFYPWSSDDGFAVLDYSSVNEALGNWGDIEALGDSYQLMADLVINHCSGRSLWFDNFLKGVSPGAGYFYTASPEDDLSQVVRPRTSSLLREVQTSEGIQYVWCTFSHDQVDLDFRNPEVLKQFVSILRLYMDRGVRIFRLDAVAFLWKIPGTNCLNLEETHEIVRLMRTLVEHVREDAMLITETNIPIRENLSYFGNANEAHCVYNFSLPPLLVNTLITGDCTYLKNWLMSMPPAQNGTTYFNFIASHDGIGLRPAEGLLSQEELDVLIATMQQFGGHISYRALEDGERKPYEINIALFDALQGTTSGPDHLGIERFVCAHAIMLALEGIPGIYIHSLVGTRNDHERVENSGHYRAINRHQWDFETLAALLANHDSSHNQVFQRIKALLSIRRRQAAFHPNATQFTLHLGIGLFGFWRQSLDRRQSIFCISNITAQPQQLPLESVNLVDTVNWSDLIGGDSFVARQQGIELQPYQSVWICNAPDYPGSA
;
A
#
# COMPACT_ATOMS: atom_id res chain seq x y z
N GLN A 1 -11.98 10.09 23.97
CA GLN A 1 -11.33 11.04 23.06
C GLN A 1 -10.31 10.28 22.24
N HIS A 2 -10.46 10.25 20.90
CA HIS A 2 -9.51 9.57 20.04
C HIS A 2 -8.19 10.34 20.00
N ILE A 3 -7.07 9.63 20.16
CA ILE A 3 -5.73 10.18 20.16
C ILE A 3 -5.01 9.63 18.92
N ASN A 4 -4.26 10.49 18.25
CA ASN A 4 -3.39 10.07 17.15
C ASN A 4 -2.06 9.56 17.73
N HIS A 5 -1.70 8.32 17.38
CA HIS A 5 -0.44 7.69 17.82
C HIS A 5 0.65 7.76 16.75
N TRP A 6 0.54 8.70 15.83
CA TRP A 6 1.45 8.92 14.71
C TRP A 6 1.74 10.40 14.51
N ASP A 7 2.82 10.67 13.82
CA ASP A 7 3.22 12.02 13.43
C ASP A 7 3.98 12.02 12.09
N GLN A 8 4.56 13.16 11.70
CA GLN A 8 5.29 13.32 10.45
C GLN A 8 6.55 12.46 10.33
N ARG A 9 7.03 11.87 11.42
CA ARG A 9 8.20 10.97 11.41
C ARG A 9 7.84 9.57 10.93
N ASP A 10 6.57 9.22 10.95
CA ASP A 10 6.11 7.88 10.56
C ASP A 10 6.18 7.69 9.06
N ALA A 11 6.97 6.71 8.64
CA ALA A 11 7.09 6.24 7.28
C ALA A 11 7.46 4.76 7.33
N ILE A 12 6.78 3.94 6.53
CA ILE A 12 6.87 2.48 6.60
C ILE A 12 7.47 1.95 5.31
N VAL A 13 8.51 1.12 5.41
CA VAL A 13 8.99 0.34 4.27
C VAL A 13 8.19 -0.96 4.16
N ILE A 14 7.69 -1.25 2.96
CA ILE A 14 6.94 -2.48 2.66
C ILE A 14 7.90 -3.46 2.02
N THR A 15 8.03 -4.68 2.56
CA THR A 15 8.99 -5.66 2.06
C THR A 15 8.57 -7.10 2.37
N TYR A 16 8.97 -8.03 1.50
CA TYR A 16 9.06 -9.42 1.90
C TYR A 16 10.29 -9.64 2.79
N GLY A 17 10.25 -10.65 3.64
CA GLY A 17 11.37 -11.02 4.50
C GLY A 17 12.62 -11.46 3.74
N ASP A 18 12.46 -11.86 2.48
CA ASP A 18 13.52 -12.36 1.60
C ASP A 18 13.79 -11.45 0.38
N SER A 19 13.45 -10.18 0.48
CA SER A 19 13.70 -9.21 -0.59
C SER A 19 15.18 -8.91 -0.79
N VAL A 20 16.00 -9.08 0.24
CA VAL A 20 17.47 -8.94 0.19
C VAL A 20 18.09 -10.18 0.84
N LEU A 21 18.97 -10.83 0.12
CA LEU A 21 19.54 -12.12 0.51
C LEU A 21 21.07 -12.05 0.58
N ARG A 22 21.63 -12.82 1.52
CA ARG A 22 23.06 -13.07 1.63
C ARG A 22 23.29 -14.55 1.89
N GLU A 23 24.21 -15.17 1.16
CA GLU A 23 24.51 -16.58 1.33
C GLU A 23 24.93 -16.91 2.77
N GLY A 24 24.37 -17.97 3.34
CA GLY A 24 24.67 -18.43 4.68
C GLY A 24 24.03 -17.63 5.81
N GLU A 25 23.21 -16.64 5.51
CA GLU A 25 22.50 -15.82 6.51
C GLU A 25 20.99 -15.99 6.39
N ARG A 26 20.27 -16.01 7.51
CA ARG A 26 18.80 -16.04 7.47
C ARG A 26 18.26 -14.75 6.82
N PRO A 27 17.30 -14.85 5.90
CA PRO A 27 16.76 -13.67 5.17
C PRO A 27 16.32 -12.52 6.08
N LEU A 28 15.63 -12.79 7.18
CA LEU A 28 15.19 -11.73 8.12
C LEU A 28 16.37 -11.02 8.78
N GLN A 29 17.48 -11.70 9.05
CA GLN A 29 18.70 -11.06 9.55
C GLN A 29 19.36 -10.19 8.50
N THR A 30 19.40 -10.66 7.27
CA THR A 30 19.92 -9.86 6.13
C THR A 30 19.07 -8.63 5.90
N LEU A 31 17.74 -8.76 5.96
CA LEU A 31 16.82 -7.63 5.86
C LEU A 31 17.11 -6.57 6.93
N LYS A 32 17.26 -7.00 8.20
CA LYS A 32 17.60 -6.07 9.28
C LYS A 32 18.93 -5.37 9.05
N SER A 33 19.95 -6.10 8.62
CA SER A 33 21.27 -5.53 8.28
C SER A 33 21.16 -4.49 7.19
N PHE A 34 20.36 -4.75 6.16
CA PHE A 34 20.12 -3.81 5.07
C PHE A 34 19.41 -2.54 5.56
N LEU A 35 18.32 -2.69 6.31
CA LEU A 35 17.56 -1.57 6.83
C LEU A 35 18.41 -0.71 7.80
N ASP A 36 19.14 -1.34 8.70
CA ASP A 36 20.02 -0.63 9.65
C ASP A 36 21.12 0.15 8.94
N ALA A 37 21.67 -0.39 7.84
CA ALA A 37 22.73 0.24 7.08
C ALA A 37 22.26 1.40 6.20
N TYR A 38 21.06 1.32 5.62
CA TYR A 38 20.63 2.20 4.55
C TYR A 38 19.46 3.13 4.87
N THR A 39 18.54 2.75 5.76
CA THR A 39 17.34 3.54 6.00
C THR A 39 17.46 4.51 7.18
N GLY A 40 18.33 4.25 8.13
CA GLY A 40 18.52 5.13 9.29
C GLY A 40 17.20 5.42 10.03
N ASP A 41 17.03 6.69 10.43
CA ASP A 41 15.81 7.16 11.08
C ASP A 41 14.72 7.62 10.10
N GLU A 42 15.03 7.69 8.81
CA GLU A 42 14.09 8.19 7.79
C GLU A 42 12.89 7.27 7.58
N LEU A 43 13.07 5.98 7.81
CA LEU A 43 12.01 4.97 7.80
C LEU A 43 11.96 4.30 9.17
N ASN A 44 10.97 4.65 9.98
CA ASN A 44 10.84 4.16 11.35
C ASN A 44 9.95 2.93 11.51
N GLY A 45 9.28 2.52 10.43
CA GLY A 45 8.42 1.36 10.42
C GLY A 45 8.78 0.38 9.31
N VAL A 46 8.49 -0.90 9.53
CA VAL A 46 8.65 -1.95 8.53
C VAL A 46 7.40 -2.82 8.48
N HIS A 47 6.83 -2.94 7.28
CA HIS A 47 5.80 -3.91 6.97
C HIS A 47 6.48 -5.13 6.36
N ILE A 48 6.53 -6.22 7.12
CA ILE A 48 7.00 -7.51 6.62
C ILE A 48 5.77 -8.27 6.14
N LEU A 49 5.70 -8.49 4.82
CA LEU A 49 4.64 -9.26 4.18
C LEU A 49 4.62 -10.69 4.74
N PRO A 50 3.55 -11.46 4.58
CA PRO A 50 3.34 -12.69 5.35
C PRO A 50 4.58 -13.57 5.44
N PHE A 51 5.11 -13.71 6.65
CA PHE A 51 6.35 -14.43 6.94
C PHE A 51 6.09 -15.80 7.60
N TYR A 52 4.86 -16.24 7.56
CA TYR A 52 4.40 -17.53 8.09
C TYR A 52 4.67 -18.66 7.09
N PRO A 53 4.67 -19.94 7.49
CA PRO A 53 4.66 -21.04 6.53
C PRO A 53 3.48 -20.91 5.57
N TRP A 54 3.73 -21.11 4.27
CA TRP A 54 2.74 -20.88 3.22
C TRP A 54 2.86 -21.92 2.10
N SER A 55 1.79 -22.08 1.31
CA SER A 55 1.76 -23.02 0.18
C SER A 55 1.71 -22.35 -1.18
N SER A 56 1.20 -21.11 -1.26
CA SER A 56 1.09 -20.36 -2.51
C SER A 56 0.93 -18.86 -2.28
N ASP A 57 0.87 -18.08 -3.37
CA ASP A 57 0.69 -16.63 -3.40
C ASP A 57 1.71 -15.87 -2.53
N ASP A 58 2.96 -16.35 -2.53
CA ASP A 58 4.09 -15.75 -1.81
C ASP A 58 3.72 -15.31 -0.38
N GLY A 59 3.11 -16.23 0.38
CA GLY A 59 2.77 -16.02 1.79
C GLY A 59 1.28 -15.85 2.09
N PHE A 60 0.44 -15.54 1.11
CA PHE A 60 -0.99 -15.27 1.35
C PHE A 60 -1.89 -16.52 1.35
N ALA A 61 -1.33 -17.71 1.17
CA ALA A 61 -1.98 -18.98 1.50
C ALA A 61 -1.30 -19.59 2.72
N VAL A 62 -1.72 -19.18 3.91
CA VAL A 62 -1.05 -19.49 5.18
C VAL A 62 -1.29 -20.94 5.59
N LEU A 63 -0.22 -21.66 5.89
CA LEU A 63 -0.27 -23.02 6.44
C LEU A 63 -0.41 -23.03 7.96
N ASP A 64 0.33 -22.15 8.64
CA ASP A 64 0.34 -22.05 10.11
C ASP A 64 0.54 -20.58 10.51
N TYR A 65 -0.44 -20.00 11.20
CA TYR A 65 -0.40 -18.62 11.65
C TYR A 65 0.49 -18.39 12.86
N SER A 66 0.89 -19.44 13.58
CA SER A 66 1.64 -19.32 14.84
C SER A 66 3.16 -19.42 14.69
N SER A 67 3.63 -19.73 13.50
CA SER A 67 5.05 -19.98 13.23
C SER A 67 5.61 -18.98 12.21
N VAL A 68 6.92 -18.76 12.28
CA VAL A 68 7.67 -18.09 11.21
C VAL A 68 8.17 -19.14 10.23
N ASN A 69 8.10 -18.85 8.93
CA ASN A 69 8.64 -19.71 7.89
C ASN A 69 10.15 -19.92 8.12
N GLU A 70 10.56 -21.16 8.30
CA GLU A 70 11.96 -21.52 8.59
C GLU A 70 12.93 -21.02 7.50
N ALA A 71 12.47 -20.91 6.26
CA ALA A 71 13.26 -20.36 5.16
C ALA A 71 13.59 -18.87 5.35
N LEU A 72 12.84 -18.14 6.16
CA LEU A 72 13.06 -16.72 6.45
C LEU A 72 13.82 -16.48 7.74
N GLY A 73 13.54 -17.28 8.77
CA GLY A 73 14.11 -17.12 10.10
C GLY A 73 13.20 -17.63 11.19
N ASN A 74 13.15 -16.94 12.32
CA ASN A 74 12.36 -17.31 13.49
C ASN A 74 11.75 -16.08 14.19
N TRP A 75 10.96 -16.31 15.24
CA TRP A 75 10.36 -15.24 16.02
C TRP A 75 11.39 -14.29 16.66
N GLY A 76 12.57 -14.79 17.02
CA GLY A 76 13.65 -13.95 17.52
C GLY A 76 14.13 -12.92 16.50
N ASP A 77 14.17 -13.28 15.22
CA ASP A 77 14.51 -12.36 14.13
C ASP A 77 13.41 -11.31 13.93
N ILE A 78 12.14 -11.68 14.06
CA ILE A 78 11.00 -10.76 14.01
C ILE A 78 11.06 -9.77 15.20
N GLU A 79 11.27 -10.28 16.41
CA GLU A 79 11.39 -9.45 17.62
C GLU A 79 12.56 -8.46 17.51
N ALA A 80 13.69 -8.89 16.95
CA ALA A 80 14.85 -8.01 16.72
C ALA A 80 14.52 -6.84 15.78
N LEU A 81 13.73 -7.09 14.74
CA LEU A 81 13.22 -6.01 13.87
C LEU A 81 12.28 -5.08 14.63
N GLY A 82 11.38 -5.64 15.46
CA GLY A 82 10.46 -4.87 16.29
C GLY A 82 11.12 -4.01 17.36
N ASP A 83 12.33 -4.38 17.82
CA ASP A 83 13.11 -3.56 18.75
C ASP A 83 13.66 -2.28 18.10
N SER A 84 13.87 -2.29 16.79
CA SER A 84 14.45 -1.16 16.02
C SER A 84 13.42 -0.38 15.22
N TYR A 85 12.32 -1.01 14.81
CA TYR A 85 11.29 -0.45 13.94
C TYR A 85 9.89 -0.71 14.48
N GLN A 86 8.94 0.16 14.15
CA GLN A 86 7.52 -0.15 14.33
C GLN A 86 7.15 -1.28 13.37
N LEU A 87 6.74 -2.42 13.92
CA LEU A 87 6.52 -3.63 13.15
C LEU A 87 5.06 -3.73 12.70
N MET A 88 4.86 -3.81 11.39
CA MET A 88 3.58 -4.07 10.74
C MET A 88 3.57 -5.47 10.16
N ALA A 89 2.51 -6.23 10.41
CA ALA A 89 2.33 -7.57 9.88
C ALA A 89 0.93 -7.77 9.32
N ASP A 90 0.80 -8.72 8.39
CA ASP A 90 -0.48 -9.11 7.82
C ASP A 90 -1.21 -10.07 8.74
N LEU A 91 -2.49 -9.82 8.95
CA LEU A 91 -3.45 -10.79 9.44
C LEU A 91 -4.25 -11.26 8.23
N VAL A 92 -3.89 -12.43 7.69
CA VAL A 92 -4.56 -13.04 6.53
C VAL A 92 -5.84 -13.70 7.03
N ILE A 93 -6.86 -12.87 7.25
CA ILE A 93 -8.05 -13.23 8.01
C ILE A 93 -9.13 -13.90 7.18
N ASN A 94 -9.21 -13.62 5.86
CA ASN A 94 -10.29 -14.11 5.02
C ASN A 94 -10.19 -15.60 4.68
N HIS A 95 -8.97 -16.13 4.55
CA HIS A 95 -8.71 -17.47 4.03
C HIS A 95 -7.42 -18.06 4.59
N CYS A 96 -7.25 -19.36 4.43
CA CYS A 96 -5.96 -20.02 4.66
C CYS A 96 -5.71 -21.09 3.59
N SER A 97 -4.50 -21.69 3.65
CA SER A 97 -4.08 -22.70 2.69
C SER A 97 -5.01 -23.93 2.68
N GLY A 98 -5.36 -24.40 1.49
CA GLY A 98 -6.01 -25.69 1.29
C GLY A 98 -5.13 -26.90 1.66
N ARG A 99 -3.88 -26.66 2.07
CA ARG A 99 -2.93 -27.68 2.57
C ARG A 99 -2.64 -27.52 4.06
N SER A 100 -3.35 -26.59 4.75
CA SER A 100 -3.19 -26.36 6.17
C SER A 100 -3.70 -27.53 7.01
N LEU A 101 -3.21 -27.62 8.27
CA LEU A 101 -3.75 -28.56 9.23
C LEU A 101 -5.24 -28.33 9.47
N TRP A 102 -5.68 -27.10 9.55
CA TRP A 102 -7.11 -26.78 9.72
C TRP A 102 -7.96 -27.34 8.58
N PHE A 103 -7.48 -27.24 7.34
CA PHE A 103 -8.23 -27.77 6.20
C PHE A 103 -8.21 -29.30 6.15
N ASP A 104 -7.06 -29.93 6.44
CA ASP A 104 -6.98 -31.39 6.56
C ASP A 104 -7.93 -31.92 7.65
N ASN A 105 -7.98 -31.26 8.79
CA ASN A 105 -8.90 -31.59 9.87
C ASN A 105 -10.38 -31.33 9.47
N PHE A 106 -10.64 -30.28 8.70
CA PHE A 106 -11.98 -30.02 8.16
C PHE A 106 -12.45 -31.20 7.29
N LEU A 107 -11.61 -31.70 6.41
CA LEU A 107 -11.94 -32.85 5.56
C LEU A 107 -12.21 -34.11 6.40
N LYS A 108 -11.54 -34.29 7.52
CA LYS A 108 -11.70 -35.43 8.42
C LYS A 108 -12.81 -35.23 9.47
N GLY A 109 -13.34 -34.04 9.61
CA GLY A 109 -14.33 -33.70 10.62
C GLY A 109 -13.79 -33.63 12.04
N VAL A 110 -12.49 -33.31 12.23
CA VAL A 110 -11.84 -33.24 13.54
C VAL A 110 -11.41 -31.81 13.90
N SER A 111 -11.39 -31.52 15.20
CA SER A 111 -10.98 -30.23 15.73
C SER A 111 -9.44 -30.18 15.99
N PRO A 112 -8.77 -29.02 15.86
CA PRO A 112 -9.30 -27.77 15.31
C PRO A 112 -9.36 -27.80 13.77
N GLY A 113 -10.43 -27.27 13.19
CA GLY A 113 -10.60 -27.23 11.73
C GLY A 113 -12.00 -27.62 11.29
N ALA A 114 -12.65 -28.58 11.98
CA ALA A 114 -14.01 -28.96 11.71
C ALA A 114 -14.94 -27.72 11.79
N GLY A 115 -15.68 -27.45 10.71
CA GLY A 115 -16.59 -26.30 10.61
C GLY A 115 -15.90 -24.93 10.45
N TYR A 116 -14.59 -24.87 10.19
CA TYR A 116 -13.86 -23.60 10.02
C TYR A 116 -14.02 -22.96 8.65
N PHE A 117 -14.39 -23.73 7.64
CA PHE A 117 -14.43 -23.26 6.26
C PHE A 117 -15.87 -23.04 5.77
N TYR A 118 -16.03 -22.02 4.96
CA TYR A 118 -17.34 -21.70 4.40
C TYR A 118 -17.68 -22.68 3.28
N THR A 119 -18.85 -23.30 3.40
CA THR A 119 -19.39 -24.22 2.40
C THR A 119 -20.67 -23.65 1.81
N ALA A 120 -20.90 -23.91 0.53
CA ALA A 120 -22.11 -23.53 -0.17
C ALA A 120 -22.60 -24.67 -1.04
N SER A 121 -23.89 -24.64 -1.43
CA SER A 121 -24.44 -25.54 -2.42
C SER A 121 -24.18 -24.98 -3.82
N PRO A 122 -23.87 -25.83 -4.83
CA PRO A 122 -23.85 -25.40 -6.23
C PRO A 122 -25.18 -24.83 -6.73
N GLU A 123 -26.27 -25.09 -6.01
CA GLU A 123 -27.64 -24.60 -6.31
C GLU A 123 -27.92 -23.23 -5.67
N ASP A 124 -27.06 -22.76 -4.78
CA ASP A 124 -27.19 -21.44 -4.19
C ASP A 124 -27.05 -20.34 -5.25
N ASP A 125 -27.77 -19.23 -5.06
CA ASP A 125 -27.61 -18.05 -5.92
C ASP A 125 -26.31 -17.33 -5.59
N LEU A 126 -25.29 -17.58 -6.39
CA LEU A 126 -23.96 -16.98 -6.28
C LEU A 126 -23.67 -16.01 -7.44
N SER A 127 -24.68 -15.67 -8.24
CA SER A 127 -24.54 -14.83 -9.44
C SER A 127 -24.04 -13.43 -9.15
N GLN A 128 -24.36 -12.88 -7.98
CA GLN A 128 -23.99 -11.50 -7.59
C GLN A 128 -22.66 -11.42 -6.86
N VAL A 129 -22.01 -12.54 -6.55
CA VAL A 129 -20.75 -12.54 -5.79
C VAL A 129 -19.65 -11.83 -6.56
N VAL A 130 -19.08 -10.80 -5.94
CA VAL A 130 -17.96 -10.03 -6.50
C VAL A 130 -16.65 -10.63 -6.00
N ARG A 131 -15.72 -10.87 -6.93
CA ARG A 131 -14.39 -11.41 -6.62
C ARG A 131 -13.36 -11.01 -7.68
N PRO A 132 -12.07 -10.88 -7.29
CA PRO A 132 -11.03 -10.37 -8.18
C PRO A 132 -10.31 -11.49 -8.97
N ARG A 133 -11.01 -12.57 -9.31
CA ARG A 133 -10.42 -13.73 -9.99
C ARG A 133 -11.37 -14.26 -11.06
N THR A 134 -10.84 -15.10 -11.95
CA THR A 134 -11.57 -15.78 -13.03
C THR A 134 -11.80 -17.28 -12.77
N SER A 135 -11.12 -17.85 -11.77
CA SER A 135 -11.29 -19.25 -11.37
C SER A 135 -12.66 -19.51 -10.74
N SER A 136 -13.10 -20.77 -10.70
CA SER A 136 -14.37 -21.15 -10.06
C SER A 136 -14.39 -20.77 -8.59
N LEU A 137 -15.51 -20.18 -8.12
CA LEU A 137 -15.68 -19.78 -6.73
C LEU A 137 -15.69 -20.99 -5.80
N LEU A 138 -16.43 -22.05 -6.16
CA LEU A 138 -16.57 -23.25 -5.36
C LEU A 138 -15.57 -24.32 -5.81
N ARG A 139 -14.99 -24.99 -4.80
CA ARG A 139 -14.13 -26.17 -4.97
C ARG A 139 -14.79 -27.38 -4.37
N GLU A 140 -15.00 -28.43 -5.18
CA GLU A 140 -15.51 -29.72 -4.71
C GLU A 140 -14.44 -30.43 -3.89
N VAL A 141 -14.79 -30.91 -2.70
CA VAL A 141 -13.91 -31.69 -1.82
C VAL A 141 -14.65 -32.87 -1.22
N GLN A 142 -13.91 -33.96 -1.02
CA GLN A 142 -14.41 -35.14 -0.30
C GLN A 142 -14.13 -34.96 1.20
N THR A 143 -15.18 -35.01 2.00
CA THR A 143 -15.09 -34.94 3.46
C THR A 143 -15.58 -36.24 4.12
N SER A 144 -15.41 -36.34 5.43
CA SER A 144 -15.95 -37.47 6.21
C SER A 144 -17.48 -37.58 6.16
N GLU A 145 -18.15 -36.48 5.81
CA GLU A 145 -19.62 -36.39 5.67
C GLU A 145 -20.10 -36.46 4.22
N GLY A 146 -19.19 -36.73 3.29
CA GLY A 146 -19.48 -36.78 1.85
C GLY A 146 -18.89 -35.60 1.08
N ILE A 147 -19.40 -35.38 -0.12
CA ILE A 147 -18.94 -34.30 -0.99
C ILE A 147 -19.47 -32.97 -0.48
N GLN A 148 -18.57 -31.98 -0.33
CA GLN A 148 -18.90 -30.60 0.01
C GLN A 148 -18.22 -29.64 -0.96
N TYR A 149 -18.73 -28.42 -1.05
CA TYR A 149 -18.22 -27.36 -1.91
C TYR A 149 -17.73 -26.20 -1.04
N VAL A 150 -16.41 -26.01 -0.99
CA VAL A 150 -15.80 -24.95 -0.21
C VAL A 150 -15.64 -23.68 -1.04
N TRP A 151 -15.75 -22.54 -0.36
CA TRP A 151 -15.67 -21.22 -0.97
C TRP A 151 -14.22 -20.80 -1.15
N CYS A 152 -13.87 -20.35 -2.34
CA CYS A 152 -12.50 -19.92 -2.70
C CYS A 152 -12.56 -18.59 -3.43
N THR A 153 -12.61 -17.49 -2.69
CA THR A 153 -12.66 -16.14 -3.27
C THR A 153 -11.49 -15.87 -4.22
N PHE A 154 -10.29 -16.29 -3.86
CA PHE A 154 -9.06 -16.00 -4.61
C PHE A 154 -8.59 -17.18 -5.46
N SER A 155 -8.21 -18.28 -4.85
CA SER A 155 -7.76 -19.47 -5.54
C SER A 155 -8.20 -20.75 -4.81
N HIS A 156 -8.10 -21.90 -5.46
CA HIS A 156 -8.45 -23.17 -4.83
C HIS A 156 -7.47 -23.60 -3.71
N ASP A 157 -6.31 -22.96 -3.60
CA ASP A 157 -5.38 -23.15 -2.48
C ASP A 157 -5.57 -22.09 -1.36
N GLN A 158 -6.52 -21.18 -1.53
CA GLN A 158 -6.89 -20.16 -0.54
C GLN A 158 -8.37 -20.35 -0.19
N VAL A 159 -8.64 -21.17 0.83
CA VAL A 159 -10.00 -21.55 1.19
C VAL A 159 -10.56 -20.59 2.23
N ASP A 160 -11.73 -20.01 1.96
CA ASP A 160 -12.34 -18.99 2.80
C ASP A 160 -12.82 -19.56 4.13
N LEU A 161 -12.53 -18.82 5.19
CA LEU A 161 -12.91 -19.14 6.55
C LEU A 161 -14.35 -18.71 6.84
N ASP A 162 -15.00 -19.42 7.74
CA ASP A 162 -16.39 -19.15 8.13
C ASP A 162 -16.46 -18.43 9.47
N PHE A 163 -16.59 -17.11 9.43
CA PHE A 163 -16.66 -16.27 10.63
C PHE A 163 -18.00 -16.36 11.36
N ARG A 164 -19.01 -17.06 10.83
CA ARG A 164 -20.21 -17.42 11.58
C ARG A 164 -19.91 -18.39 12.71
N ASN A 165 -18.81 -19.17 12.57
CA ASN A 165 -18.33 -20.08 13.61
C ASN A 165 -17.48 -19.30 14.63
N PRO A 166 -17.94 -19.20 15.91
CA PRO A 166 -17.19 -18.46 16.93
C PRO A 166 -15.78 -19.00 17.18
N GLU A 167 -15.53 -20.28 16.92
CA GLU A 167 -14.20 -20.88 17.11
C GLU A 167 -13.19 -20.28 16.12
N VAL A 168 -13.61 -19.93 14.91
CA VAL A 168 -12.75 -19.22 13.94
C VAL A 168 -12.35 -17.85 14.48
N LEU A 169 -13.33 -17.09 14.99
CA LEU A 169 -13.06 -15.78 15.58
C LEU A 169 -12.10 -15.89 16.78
N LYS A 170 -12.31 -16.87 17.66
CA LYS A 170 -11.41 -17.14 18.81
C LYS A 170 -9.99 -17.45 18.35
N GLN A 171 -9.81 -18.22 17.28
CA GLN A 171 -8.49 -18.50 16.71
C GLN A 171 -7.78 -17.21 16.30
N PHE A 172 -8.48 -16.31 15.59
CA PHE A 172 -7.88 -15.05 15.15
C PHE A 172 -7.62 -14.07 16.29
N VAL A 173 -8.42 -14.07 17.34
CA VAL A 173 -8.12 -13.30 18.55
C VAL A 173 -6.83 -13.82 19.21
N SER A 174 -6.65 -15.12 19.28
CA SER A 174 -5.42 -15.74 19.81
C SER A 174 -4.19 -15.46 18.95
N ILE A 175 -4.35 -15.50 17.63
CA ILE A 175 -3.30 -15.17 16.65
C ILE A 175 -2.89 -13.70 16.81
N LEU A 176 -3.85 -12.80 16.87
CA LEU A 176 -3.63 -11.36 17.07
C LEU A 176 -2.84 -11.11 18.36
N ARG A 177 -3.23 -11.77 19.46
CA ARG A 177 -2.52 -11.69 20.73
C ARG A 177 -1.08 -12.20 20.62
N LEU A 178 -0.86 -13.32 19.94
CA LEU A 178 0.48 -13.86 19.71
C LEU A 178 1.36 -12.83 18.98
N TYR A 179 0.85 -12.22 17.92
CA TYR A 179 1.61 -11.23 17.16
C TYR A 179 1.95 -10.00 17.99
N MET A 180 1.02 -9.53 18.81
CA MET A 180 1.26 -8.42 19.75
C MET A 180 2.33 -8.78 20.78
N ASP A 181 2.30 -9.98 21.34
CA ASP A 181 3.30 -10.48 22.29
C ASP A 181 4.69 -10.61 21.65
N ARG A 182 4.77 -10.77 20.33
CA ARG A 182 6.00 -10.82 19.54
C ARG A 182 6.46 -9.46 18.99
N GLY A 183 5.82 -8.38 19.41
CA GLY A 183 6.23 -7.01 19.08
C GLY A 183 5.56 -6.38 17.87
N VAL A 184 4.60 -7.06 17.24
CA VAL A 184 3.81 -6.45 16.16
C VAL A 184 2.87 -5.39 16.75
N ARG A 185 2.88 -4.22 16.15
CA ARG A 185 2.07 -3.08 16.58
C ARG A 185 0.99 -2.70 15.59
N ILE A 186 1.24 -2.90 14.30
CA ILE A 186 0.36 -2.49 13.21
C ILE A 186 -0.10 -3.76 12.48
N PHE A 187 -1.42 -3.92 12.33
CA PHE A 187 -2.03 -5.10 11.72
C PHE A 187 -2.74 -4.72 10.43
N ARG A 188 -2.29 -5.29 9.32
CA ARG A 188 -2.95 -5.18 8.02
C ARG A 188 -3.97 -6.30 7.90
N LEU A 189 -5.25 -5.95 7.86
CA LEU A 189 -6.33 -6.91 7.63
C LEU A 189 -6.44 -7.19 6.13
N ASP A 190 -5.81 -8.26 5.69
CA ASP A 190 -5.76 -8.64 4.28
C ASP A 190 -7.13 -9.10 3.78
N ALA A 191 -7.54 -8.57 2.64
CA ALA A 191 -8.78 -8.95 1.94
C ALA A 191 -10.03 -8.94 2.82
N VAL A 192 -10.08 -8.05 3.82
CA VAL A 192 -11.14 -8.04 4.84
C VAL A 192 -12.53 -7.79 4.27
N ALA A 193 -12.65 -7.12 3.13
CA ALA A 193 -13.92 -6.82 2.48
C ALA A 193 -14.76 -8.07 2.16
N PHE A 194 -14.11 -9.20 1.96
CA PHE A 194 -14.74 -10.49 1.60
C PHE A 194 -15.11 -11.38 2.79
N LEU A 195 -14.89 -10.92 4.00
CA LEU A 195 -14.90 -11.76 5.20
C LEU A 195 -16.23 -12.47 5.44
N TRP A 196 -17.35 -11.76 5.36
CA TRP A 196 -18.68 -12.33 5.57
C TRP A 196 -19.39 -12.61 4.25
N LYS A 197 -20.01 -13.80 4.15
CA LYS A 197 -20.68 -14.27 2.95
C LYS A 197 -22.14 -14.55 3.25
N ILE A 198 -23.02 -14.08 2.37
CA ILE A 198 -24.46 -14.40 2.37
C ILE A 198 -24.85 -14.64 0.91
N PRO A 199 -25.16 -15.89 0.50
CA PRO A 199 -25.64 -16.17 -0.85
C PRO A 199 -26.83 -15.27 -1.22
N GLY A 200 -26.89 -14.82 -2.46
CA GLY A 200 -27.88 -13.84 -2.92
C GLY A 200 -27.44 -12.38 -2.76
N THR A 201 -26.29 -12.14 -2.15
CA THR A 201 -25.65 -10.82 -2.05
C THR A 201 -24.35 -10.78 -2.84
N ASN A 202 -23.73 -9.59 -2.96
CA ASN A 202 -22.42 -9.47 -3.57
C ASN A 202 -21.27 -10.01 -2.70
N CYS A 203 -21.55 -10.39 -1.45
CA CYS A 203 -20.59 -10.89 -0.45
C CYS A 203 -19.37 -9.97 -0.27
N LEU A 204 -19.60 -8.67 -0.35
CA LEU A 204 -18.58 -7.65 -0.26
C LEU A 204 -19.05 -6.54 0.68
N ASN A 205 -18.20 -6.16 1.64
CA ASN A 205 -18.47 -5.05 2.57
C ASN A 205 -19.76 -5.19 3.36
N LEU A 206 -20.16 -6.42 3.73
CA LEU A 206 -21.37 -6.64 4.48
C LEU A 206 -21.24 -6.06 5.91
N GLU A 207 -22.38 -5.74 6.54
CA GLU A 207 -22.39 -5.13 7.87
C GLU A 207 -21.66 -6.00 8.91
N GLU A 208 -21.80 -7.30 8.81
CA GLU A 208 -21.11 -8.25 9.70
C GLU A 208 -19.59 -8.19 9.57
N THR A 209 -19.08 -7.90 8.37
CA THR A 209 -17.64 -7.63 8.15
C THR A 209 -17.21 -6.40 8.94
N HIS A 210 -17.96 -5.31 8.86
CA HIS A 210 -17.70 -4.09 9.62
C HIS A 210 -17.75 -4.32 11.13
N GLU A 211 -18.70 -5.13 11.61
CA GLU A 211 -18.78 -5.51 13.02
C GLU A 211 -17.53 -6.23 13.51
N ILE A 212 -16.97 -7.12 12.71
CA ILE A 212 -15.72 -7.83 13.04
C ILE A 212 -14.55 -6.85 13.10
N VAL A 213 -14.44 -5.90 12.17
CA VAL A 213 -13.41 -4.87 12.21
C VAL A 213 -13.52 -4.01 13.47
N ARG A 214 -14.74 -3.60 13.85
CA ARG A 214 -14.99 -2.87 15.12
C ARG A 214 -14.55 -3.67 16.34
N LEU A 215 -14.86 -4.95 16.36
CA LEU A 215 -14.42 -5.84 17.44
C LEU A 215 -12.90 -5.93 17.51
N MET A 216 -12.24 -6.14 16.38
CA MET A 216 -10.77 -6.19 16.32
C MET A 216 -10.14 -4.91 16.83
N ARG A 217 -10.66 -3.75 16.42
CA ARG A 217 -10.20 -2.45 16.93
C ARG A 217 -10.28 -2.36 18.45
N THR A 218 -11.44 -2.71 19.00
CA THR A 218 -11.65 -2.70 20.44
C THR A 218 -10.65 -3.61 21.17
N LEU A 219 -10.42 -4.80 20.65
CA LEU A 219 -9.49 -5.77 21.25
C LEU A 219 -8.04 -5.29 21.22
N VAL A 220 -7.56 -4.78 20.10
CA VAL A 220 -6.15 -4.31 20.01
C VAL A 220 -5.90 -3.11 20.91
N GLU A 221 -6.82 -2.15 20.96
CA GLU A 221 -6.70 -0.96 21.80
C GLU A 221 -6.76 -1.30 23.30
N HIS A 222 -7.52 -2.33 23.67
CA HIS A 222 -7.59 -2.82 25.04
C HIS A 222 -6.26 -3.41 25.52
N VAL A 223 -5.55 -4.10 24.64
CA VAL A 223 -4.26 -4.72 24.98
C VAL A 223 -3.12 -3.70 24.90
N ARG A 224 -3.16 -2.82 23.90
CA ARG A 224 -2.12 -1.83 23.63
C ARG A 224 -2.72 -0.61 22.96
N GLU A 225 -2.73 0.53 23.67
CA GLU A 225 -3.37 1.75 23.19
C GLU A 225 -2.83 2.27 21.86
N ASP A 226 -1.54 2.05 21.59
CA ASP A 226 -0.88 2.51 20.36
C ASP A 226 -0.88 1.47 19.22
N ALA A 227 -1.56 0.35 19.38
CA ALA A 227 -1.75 -0.62 18.30
C ALA A 227 -2.71 -0.08 17.24
N MET A 228 -2.45 -0.42 15.97
CA MET A 228 -3.20 0.09 14.84
C MET A 228 -3.73 -1.04 13.96
N LEU A 229 -4.93 -0.84 13.43
CA LEU A 229 -5.49 -1.65 12.34
C LEU A 229 -5.47 -0.87 11.04
N ILE A 230 -5.02 -1.51 9.98
CA ILE A 230 -5.13 -1.00 8.61
C ILE A 230 -5.95 -2.00 7.80
N THR A 231 -7.02 -1.52 7.17
CA THR A 231 -7.82 -2.36 6.27
C THR A 231 -7.27 -2.33 4.85
N GLU A 232 -7.11 -3.50 4.26
CA GLU A 232 -6.71 -3.67 2.86
C GLU A 232 -7.95 -4.05 2.06
N THR A 233 -8.47 -3.08 1.29
CA THR A 233 -9.66 -3.21 0.45
C THR A 233 -9.43 -2.51 -0.89
N ASN A 234 -9.09 -3.30 -1.92
CA ASN A 234 -8.86 -2.82 -3.29
C ASN A 234 -10.21 -2.71 -4.03
N ILE A 235 -10.97 -1.70 -3.70
CA ILE A 235 -12.36 -1.46 -4.10
C ILE A 235 -12.60 0.03 -4.37
N PRO A 236 -13.74 0.41 -4.96
CA PRO A 236 -14.03 1.82 -5.19
C PRO A 236 -13.95 2.67 -3.92
N ILE A 237 -13.57 3.94 -4.07
CA ILE A 237 -13.21 4.84 -2.97
C ILE A 237 -14.28 4.97 -1.88
N ARG A 238 -15.55 5.07 -2.25
CA ARG A 238 -16.63 5.24 -1.28
C ARG A 238 -16.76 4.04 -0.34
N GLU A 239 -16.62 2.83 -0.88
CA GLU A 239 -16.66 1.58 -0.11
C GLU A 239 -15.41 1.44 0.77
N ASN A 240 -14.23 1.82 0.25
CA ASN A 240 -12.97 1.81 0.99
C ASN A 240 -13.03 2.74 2.21
N LEU A 241 -13.54 3.96 2.05
CA LEU A 241 -13.69 4.94 3.13
C LEU A 241 -14.66 4.49 4.22
N SER A 242 -15.62 3.62 3.90
CA SER A 242 -16.57 3.10 4.89
C SER A 242 -15.91 2.34 6.04
N TYR A 243 -14.67 1.84 5.84
CA TYR A 243 -13.92 1.12 6.87
C TYR A 243 -13.32 2.03 7.96
N PHE A 244 -13.44 3.33 7.85
CA PHE A 244 -13.22 4.22 9.00
C PHE A 244 -14.34 4.14 10.04
N GLY A 245 -15.57 3.79 9.61
CA GLY A 245 -16.76 3.86 10.48
C GLY A 245 -16.91 5.27 11.06
N ASN A 246 -17.19 5.34 12.35
CA ASN A 246 -17.17 6.58 13.15
C ASN A 246 -15.87 6.70 13.94
N ALA A 247 -14.72 6.54 13.30
CA ALA A 247 -13.40 6.41 13.91
C ALA A 247 -13.31 5.23 14.91
N ASN A 248 -14.06 4.17 14.67
CA ASN A 248 -14.16 3.00 15.53
C ASN A 248 -13.93 1.66 14.78
N GLU A 249 -13.53 1.74 13.51
CA GLU A 249 -13.15 0.59 12.70
C GLU A 249 -11.65 0.65 12.41
N ALA A 250 -11.21 0.77 11.16
CA ALA A 250 -9.79 0.92 10.86
C ALA A 250 -9.22 2.24 11.39
N HIS A 251 -7.99 2.20 11.90
CA HIS A 251 -7.20 3.42 12.14
C HIS A 251 -6.74 4.04 10.82
N CYS A 252 -6.35 3.19 9.87
CA CYS A 252 -5.91 3.60 8.54
C CYS A 252 -6.63 2.80 7.47
N VAL A 253 -6.86 3.45 6.33
CA VAL A 253 -7.27 2.79 5.10
C VAL A 253 -6.23 3.06 4.02
N TYR A 254 -5.98 2.07 3.16
CA TYR A 254 -5.11 2.23 2.00
C TYR A 254 -5.73 3.17 0.97
N ASN A 255 -4.95 4.13 0.48
CA ASN A 255 -5.34 4.96 -0.66
C ASN A 255 -5.08 4.23 -1.97
N PHE A 256 -5.90 3.24 -2.28
CA PHE A 256 -5.78 2.44 -3.50
C PHE A 256 -6.02 3.22 -4.80
N SER A 257 -6.69 4.36 -4.72
CA SER A 257 -6.89 5.23 -5.91
C SER A 257 -5.62 5.98 -6.31
N LEU A 258 -4.70 6.21 -5.37
CA LEU A 258 -3.49 6.99 -5.63
C LEU A 258 -2.56 6.35 -6.68
N PRO A 259 -2.19 5.06 -6.62
CA PRO A 259 -1.28 4.48 -7.59
C PRO A 259 -1.73 4.62 -9.06
N PRO A 260 -2.95 4.21 -9.46
CA PRO A 260 -3.36 4.34 -10.85
C PRO A 260 -3.50 5.79 -11.29
N LEU A 261 -4.02 6.66 -10.43
CA LEU A 261 -4.20 8.08 -10.76
C LEU A 261 -2.87 8.81 -10.89
N LEU A 262 -1.92 8.53 -10.03
CA LEU A 262 -0.60 9.18 -10.06
C LEU A 262 0.21 8.74 -11.28
N VAL A 263 0.22 7.45 -11.60
CA VAL A 263 0.88 6.94 -12.82
C VAL A 263 0.23 7.56 -14.05
N ASN A 264 -1.09 7.56 -14.13
CA ASN A 264 -1.81 8.18 -15.25
C ASN A 264 -1.45 9.67 -15.41
N THR A 265 -1.43 10.41 -14.30
CA THR A 265 -1.06 11.83 -14.28
C THR A 265 0.34 12.06 -14.86
N LEU A 266 1.30 11.28 -14.43
CA LEU A 266 2.71 11.45 -14.83
C LEU A 266 3.01 10.99 -16.26
N ILE A 267 2.27 10.04 -16.80
CA ILE A 267 2.46 9.59 -18.19
C ILE A 267 1.67 10.43 -19.19
N THR A 268 0.60 11.11 -18.77
CA THR A 268 -0.21 11.96 -19.64
C THR A 268 0.14 13.44 -19.55
N GLY A 269 0.70 13.89 -18.43
CA GLY A 269 0.96 15.32 -18.17
C GLY A 269 -0.31 16.12 -17.85
N ASP A 270 -1.37 15.46 -17.41
CA ASP A 270 -2.66 16.04 -17.04
C ASP A 270 -3.05 15.61 -15.63
N CYS A 271 -3.13 16.54 -14.69
CA CYS A 271 -3.47 16.26 -13.30
C CYS A 271 -4.97 16.34 -12.98
N THR A 272 -5.84 16.50 -13.96
CA THR A 272 -7.28 16.71 -13.75
C THR A 272 -7.90 15.63 -12.87
N TYR A 273 -7.65 14.37 -13.18
CA TYR A 273 -8.25 13.24 -12.44
C TYR A 273 -7.68 13.10 -11.04
N LEU A 274 -6.36 13.25 -10.89
CA LEU A 274 -5.70 13.22 -9.58
C LEU A 274 -6.20 14.36 -8.68
N LYS A 275 -6.34 15.56 -9.23
CA LYS A 275 -6.87 16.73 -8.52
C LYS A 275 -8.34 16.52 -8.11
N ASN A 276 -9.17 16.00 -9.00
CA ASN A 276 -10.58 15.72 -8.69
C ASN A 276 -10.71 14.69 -7.57
N TRP A 277 -9.89 13.64 -7.60
CA TRP A 277 -9.82 12.68 -6.50
C TRP A 277 -9.41 13.35 -5.19
N LEU A 278 -8.35 14.15 -5.19
CA LEU A 278 -7.86 14.83 -3.99
C LEU A 278 -8.94 15.72 -3.37
N MET A 279 -9.67 16.47 -4.19
CA MET A 279 -10.79 17.32 -3.74
C MET A 279 -11.96 16.50 -3.15
N SER A 280 -12.16 15.28 -3.60
CA SER A 280 -13.23 14.40 -3.12
C SER A 280 -12.91 13.70 -1.80
N MET A 281 -11.63 13.69 -1.39
CA MET A 281 -11.20 13.01 -0.18
C MET A 281 -11.56 13.82 1.06
N PRO A 282 -12.35 13.24 2.01
CA PRO A 282 -12.62 13.91 3.26
C PRO A 282 -11.37 13.96 4.13
N PRO A 283 -11.20 15.01 4.95
CA PRO A 283 -10.17 15.00 5.98
C PRO A 283 -10.39 13.84 6.95
N ALA A 284 -9.31 13.16 7.33
CA ALA A 284 -9.39 12.10 8.31
C ALA A 284 -9.72 12.66 9.71
N GLN A 285 -10.63 12.01 10.40
CA GLN A 285 -10.97 12.36 11.78
C GLN A 285 -9.85 11.96 12.76
N ASN A 286 -9.80 12.60 13.94
CA ASN A 286 -8.88 12.19 14.99
C ASN A 286 -9.04 10.70 15.32
N GLY A 287 -7.92 10.01 15.43
CA GLY A 287 -7.87 8.56 15.62
C GLY A 287 -7.93 7.76 14.31
N THR A 288 -7.93 8.44 13.17
CA THR A 288 -7.86 7.84 11.83
C THR A 288 -6.92 8.62 10.93
N THR A 289 -6.36 7.96 9.93
CA THR A 289 -5.62 8.62 8.84
C THR A 289 -5.58 7.71 7.61
N TYR A 290 -5.00 8.20 6.53
CA TYR A 290 -4.79 7.44 5.30
C TYR A 290 -3.42 6.76 5.32
N PHE A 291 -3.35 5.60 4.66
CA PHE A 291 -2.08 4.95 4.34
C PHE A 291 -1.80 5.17 2.85
N ASN A 292 -0.80 5.99 2.54
CA ASN A 292 -0.47 6.37 1.18
C ASN A 292 0.64 5.47 0.63
N PHE A 293 0.42 4.90 -0.52
CA PHE A 293 1.43 4.12 -1.23
C PHE A 293 1.23 4.29 -2.74
N ILE A 294 2.27 4.07 -3.52
CA ILE A 294 2.23 4.12 -4.99
C ILE A 294 2.73 2.84 -5.64
N ALA A 295 3.36 1.97 -4.87
CA ALA A 295 3.73 0.62 -5.27
C ALA A 295 3.70 -0.31 -4.06
N SER A 296 3.45 -1.58 -4.29
CA SER A 296 3.50 -2.65 -3.32
C SER A 296 3.84 -3.98 -3.99
N HIS A 297 3.77 -5.06 -3.24
CA HIS A 297 3.91 -6.44 -3.74
C HIS A 297 2.79 -6.87 -4.70
N ASP A 298 1.67 -6.15 -4.68
CA ASP A 298 0.55 -6.33 -5.61
C ASP A 298 0.75 -5.48 -6.88
N GLY A 299 -0.06 -5.72 -7.89
CA GLY A 299 -0.12 -4.84 -9.05
C GLY A 299 -0.86 -3.53 -8.75
N ILE A 300 -0.89 -2.64 -9.74
CA ILE A 300 -1.66 -1.40 -9.69
C ILE A 300 -3.13 -1.76 -9.90
N GLY A 301 -3.95 -1.63 -8.86
CA GLY A 301 -5.37 -1.94 -8.90
C GLY A 301 -6.14 -0.94 -9.75
N LEU A 302 -7.06 -1.43 -10.59
CA LEU A 302 -7.87 -0.59 -11.49
C LEU A 302 -9.26 -0.29 -10.95
N ARG A 303 -9.82 -1.14 -10.07
CA ARG A 303 -11.14 -0.88 -9.45
C ARG A 303 -11.19 0.45 -8.68
N PRO A 304 -10.17 0.84 -7.92
CA PRO A 304 -10.18 2.13 -7.21
C PRO A 304 -10.17 3.35 -8.13
N ALA A 305 -9.89 3.19 -9.41
CA ALA A 305 -9.96 4.25 -10.43
C ALA A 305 -11.33 4.30 -11.14
N GLU A 306 -12.21 3.34 -10.90
CA GLU A 306 -13.56 3.31 -11.49
C GLU A 306 -14.36 4.55 -11.05
N GLY A 307 -15.00 5.21 -12.02
CA GLY A 307 -15.70 6.47 -11.80
C GLY A 307 -14.80 7.71 -11.69
N LEU A 308 -13.47 7.53 -11.67
CA LEU A 308 -12.48 8.60 -11.63
C LEU A 308 -11.79 8.76 -13.00
N LEU A 309 -11.37 7.65 -13.62
CA LEU A 309 -10.89 7.62 -14.99
C LEU A 309 -11.99 7.13 -15.94
N SER A 310 -12.05 7.72 -17.14
CA SER A 310 -12.91 7.21 -18.21
C SER A 310 -12.38 5.89 -18.77
N GLN A 311 -13.19 5.16 -19.53
CA GLN A 311 -12.73 3.92 -20.18
C GLN A 311 -11.58 4.22 -21.17
N GLU A 312 -11.63 5.33 -21.88
CA GLU A 312 -10.56 5.74 -22.79
C GLU A 312 -9.24 6.00 -22.07
N GLU A 313 -9.29 6.68 -20.92
CA GLU A 313 -8.12 6.93 -20.07
C GLU A 313 -7.52 5.61 -19.53
N LEU A 314 -8.38 4.69 -19.10
CA LEU A 314 -7.95 3.37 -18.64
C LEU A 314 -7.28 2.57 -19.78
N ASP A 315 -7.84 2.60 -20.97
CA ASP A 315 -7.29 1.89 -22.14
C ASP A 315 -5.91 2.43 -22.53
N VAL A 316 -5.71 3.74 -22.46
CA VAL A 316 -4.40 4.39 -22.71
C VAL A 316 -3.40 4.01 -21.61
N LEU A 317 -3.81 4.03 -20.36
CA LEU A 317 -2.97 3.62 -19.23
C LEU A 317 -2.49 2.18 -19.40
N ILE A 318 -3.41 1.26 -19.67
CA ILE A 318 -3.11 -0.17 -19.88
C ILE A 318 -2.14 -0.35 -21.05
N ALA A 319 -2.42 0.26 -22.19
CA ALA A 319 -1.57 0.16 -23.37
C ALA A 319 -0.15 0.69 -23.11
N THR A 320 -0.03 1.79 -22.40
CA THR A 320 1.26 2.38 -22.04
C THR A 320 2.04 1.47 -21.10
N MET A 321 1.39 0.90 -20.10
CA MET A 321 2.04 -0.03 -19.16
C MET A 321 2.50 -1.33 -19.85
N GLN A 322 1.71 -1.84 -20.79
CA GLN A 322 2.11 -2.99 -21.61
C GLN A 322 3.34 -2.67 -22.48
N GLN A 323 3.40 -1.47 -23.03
CA GLN A 323 4.58 -0.99 -23.77
C GLN A 323 5.84 -0.98 -22.89
N PHE A 324 5.71 -0.67 -21.60
CA PHE A 324 6.81 -0.65 -20.64
C PHE A 324 7.10 -2.00 -19.99
N GLY A 325 6.54 -3.08 -20.53
CA GLY A 325 6.83 -4.46 -20.12
C GLY A 325 5.87 -5.01 -19.06
N GLY A 326 4.79 -4.29 -18.74
CA GLY A 326 3.77 -4.75 -17.79
C GLY A 326 2.84 -5.81 -18.35
N HIS A 327 2.19 -6.53 -17.44
CA HIS A 327 1.16 -7.54 -17.74
C HIS A 327 -0.16 -7.15 -17.08
N ILE A 328 -1.27 -7.62 -17.62
CA ILE A 328 -2.61 -7.33 -17.11
C ILE A 328 -3.23 -8.59 -16.53
N SER A 329 -3.71 -8.48 -15.30
CA SER A 329 -4.55 -9.49 -14.64
C SER A 329 -6.02 -9.11 -14.79
N TYR A 330 -6.90 -10.11 -14.94
CA TYR A 330 -8.32 -9.92 -15.19
C TYR A 330 -9.17 -10.48 -14.07
N ARG A 331 -10.39 -9.95 -13.93
CA ARG A 331 -11.46 -10.51 -13.10
C ARG A 331 -12.64 -10.95 -13.95
N ALA A 332 -13.41 -11.92 -13.46
CA ALA A 332 -14.66 -12.34 -14.09
C ALA A 332 -15.80 -11.37 -13.75
N LEU A 333 -16.69 -11.13 -14.72
CA LEU A 333 -17.97 -10.44 -14.55
C LEU A 333 -19.10 -11.47 -14.51
N GLU A 334 -20.30 -11.03 -14.08
CA GLU A 334 -21.50 -11.87 -13.96
C GLU A 334 -21.91 -12.53 -15.28
N ASP A 335 -21.70 -11.85 -16.40
CA ASP A 335 -21.99 -12.33 -17.75
C ASP A 335 -20.92 -13.27 -18.33
N GLY A 336 -19.88 -13.58 -17.54
CA GLY A 336 -18.75 -14.41 -17.96
C GLY A 336 -17.68 -13.66 -18.77
N GLU A 337 -17.86 -12.37 -18.99
CA GLU A 337 -16.81 -11.52 -19.56
C GLU A 337 -15.66 -11.29 -18.57
N ARG A 338 -14.50 -10.86 -19.11
CA ARG A 338 -13.32 -10.54 -18.32
C ARG A 338 -13.06 -9.04 -18.39
N LYS A 339 -12.76 -8.46 -17.24
CA LYS A 339 -12.40 -7.04 -17.12
C LYS A 339 -10.99 -6.92 -16.55
N PRO A 340 -10.15 -5.98 -17.06
CA PRO A 340 -8.86 -5.69 -16.45
C PRO A 340 -9.05 -5.34 -14.97
N TYR A 341 -8.26 -6.00 -14.11
CA TYR A 341 -8.35 -5.85 -12.65
C TYR A 341 -7.12 -5.14 -12.08
N GLU A 342 -5.92 -5.51 -12.54
CA GLU A 342 -4.68 -4.90 -12.08
C GLU A 342 -3.59 -4.93 -13.16
N ILE A 343 -2.69 -3.95 -13.09
CA ILE A 343 -1.49 -3.86 -13.92
C ILE A 343 -0.30 -4.36 -13.11
N ASN A 344 0.39 -5.37 -13.62
CA ASN A 344 1.57 -5.97 -13.00
C ASN A 344 2.84 -5.40 -13.65
N ILE A 345 3.50 -4.50 -12.96
CA ILE A 345 4.69 -3.80 -13.44
C ILE A 345 5.45 -3.22 -12.24
N ALA A 346 6.80 -3.18 -12.33
CA ALA A 346 7.58 -2.40 -11.38
C ALA A 346 7.34 -0.91 -11.60
N LEU A 347 7.15 -0.13 -10.53
CA LEU A 347 6.86 1.29 -10.63
C LEU A 347 7.95 2.05 -11.40
N PHE A 348 9.21 1.67 -11.23
CA PHE A 348 10.30 2.32 -11.95
C PHE A 348 10.17 2.15 -13.46
N ASP A 349 9.76 0.97 -13.93
CA ASP A 349 9.46 0.74 -15.35
C ASP A 349 8.17 1.46 -15.80
N ALA A 350 7.16 1.50 -14.95
CA ALA A 350 5.89 2.20 -15.23
C ALA A 350 6.10 3.69 -15.56
N LEU A 351 7.13 4.30 -15.00
CA LEU A 351 7.46 5.72 -15.13
C LEU A 351 8.66 6.00 -16.05
N GLN A 352 9.05 5.05 -16.90
CA GLN A 352 10.18 5.19 -17.83
C GLN A 352 9.90 6.10 -19.03
N GLY A 353 8.68 6.56 -19.18
CA GLY A 353 8.27 7.43 -20.28
C GLY A 353 6.88 7.99 -20.07
N THR A 354 6.31 8.41 -21.19
CA THR A 354 4.96 8.95 -21.29
C THR A 354 4.14 8.10 -22.28
N THR A 355 2.91 8.50 -22.55
CA THR A 355 2.09 7.91 -23.62
C THR A 355 2.76 7.99 -25.01
N SER A 356 3.75 8.83 -25.17
CA SER A 356 4.58 8.94 -26.40
C SER A 356 5.75 7.96 -26.44
N GLY A 357 5.97 7.18 -25.38
CA GLY A 357 7.04 6.19 -25.27
C GLY A 357 8.11 6.55 -24.25
N PRO A 358 9.17 5.71 -24.15
CA PRO A 358 10.29 5.93 -23.24
C PRO A 358 11.02 7.24 -23.51
N ASP A 359 11.55 7.86 -22.46
CA ASP A 359 12.36 9.08 -22.52
C ASP A 359 13.52 9.03 -21.53
N HIS A 360 14.26 10.13 -21.39
CA HIS A 360 15.39 10.27 -20.46
C HIS A 360 15.00 10.82 -19.08
N LEU A 361 13.71 11.04 -18.82
CA LEU A 361 13.21 11.68 -17.61
C LEU A 361 12.66 10.67 -16.58
N GLY A 362 12.97 9.39 -16.72
CA GLY A 362 12.44 8.33 -15.86
C GLY A 362 12.74 8.54 -14.37
N ILE A 363 13.97 8.90 -14.02
CA ILE A 363 14.36 9.17 -12.63
C ILE A 363 13.63 10.41 -12.09
N GLU A 364 13.58 11.49 -12.86
CA GLU A 364 12.89 12.72 -12.45
C GLU A 364 11.40 12.47 -12.21
N ARG A 365 10.77 11.74 -13.09
CA ARG A 365 9.34 11.35 -12.99
C ARG A 365 9.09 10.47 -11.76
N PHE A 366 9.98 9.52 -11.52
CA PHE A 366 9.90 8.60 -10.38
C PHE A 366 10.05 9.33 -9.05
N VAL A 367 11.02 10.24 -8.94
CA VAL A 367 11.22 11.06 -7.73
C VAL A 367 10.04 12.02 -7.52
N CYS A 368 9.50 12.60 -8.59
CA CYS A 368 8.29 13.44 -8.52
C CYS A 368 7.10 12.68 -7.92
N ALA A 369 6.89 11.43 -8.33
CA ALA A 369 5.83 10.59 -7.77
C ALA A 369 5.97 10.44 -6.25
N HIS A 370 7.19 10.23 -5.75
CA HIS A 370 7.45 10.10 -4.32
C HIS A 370 7.33 11.43 -3.57
N ALA A 371 7.76 12.55 -4.16
CA ALA A 371 7.58 13.87 -3.58
C ALA A 371 6.08 14.20 -3.38
N ILE A 372 5.23 13.83 -4.32
CA ILE A 372 3.78 13.98 -4.20
C ILE A 372 3.25 13.10 -3.08
N MET A 373 3.55 11.80 -3.10
CA MET A 373 3.04 10.86 -2.09
C MET A 373 3.47 11.24 -0.67
N LEU A 374 4.73 11.61 -0.47
CA LEU A 374 5.29 11.94 0.84
C LEU A 374 4.70 13.23 1.44
N ALA A 375 4.15 14.10 0.60
CA ALA A 375 3.56 15.36 1.03
C ALA A 375 2.06 15.27 1.34
N LEU A 376 1.37 14.20 0.92
CA LEU A 376 -0.07 14.03 1.12
C LEU A 376 -0.43 13.73 2.56
N GLU A 377 -1.66 14.08 2.95
CA GLU A 377 -2.28 13.71 4.23
C GLU A 377 -2.27 12.19 4.39
N GLY A 378 -1.60 11.71 5.42
CA GLY A 378 -1.49 10.29 5.70
C GLY A 378 -0.10 9.82 6.10
N ILE A 379 0.01 8.53 6.36
CA ILE A 379 1.27 7.84 6.62
C ILE A 379 1.75 7.22 5.32
N PRO A 380 2.98 7.51 4.85
CA PRO A 380 3.49 6.92 3.63
C PRO A 380 4.05 5.52 3.86
N GLY A 381 3.73 4.63 2.92
CA GLY A 381 4.36 3.34 2.77
C GLY A 381 5.18 3.30 1.48
N ILE A 382 6.46 2.97 1.59
CA ILE A 382 7.35 2.87 0.43
C ILE A 382 7.75 1.41 0.24
N TYR A 383 7.43 0.87 -0.92
CA TYR A 383 7.88 -0.47 -1.28
C TYR A 383 9.40 -0.49 -1.43
N ILE A 384 10.04 -1.50 -0.85
CA ILE A 384 11.52 -1.60 -0.87
C ILE A 384 12.09 -1.50 -2.30
N HIS A 385 11.40 -2.08 -3.27
CA HIS A 385 11.81 -2.03 -4.67
C HIS A 385 11.70 -0.63 -5.29
N SER A 386 10.76 0.19 -4.83
CA SER A 386 10.69 1.60 -5.20
C SER A 386 11.83 2.39 -4.57
N LEU A 387 12.15 2.11 -3.32
CA LEU A 387 13.25 2.79 -2.61
C LEU A 387 14.59 2.64 -3.33
N VAL A 388 14.84 1.50 -3.94
CA VAL A 388 16.11 1.19 -4.62
C VAL A 388 16.00 1.15 -6.16
N GLY A 389 14.87 1.55 -6.72
CA GLY A 389 14.69 1.64 -8.17
C GLY A 389 14.76 0.30 -8.90
N THR A 390 14.19 -0.75 -8.33
CA THR A 390 14.17 -2.09 -8.92
C THR A 390 13.32 -2.11 -10.18
N ARG A 391 13.83 -2.74 -11.23
CA ARG A 391 13.12 -2.92 -12.51
C ARG A 391 12.28 -4.19 -12.54
N ASN A 392 11.48 -4.33 -13.60
CA ASN A 392 10.72 -5.55 -13.89
C ASN A 392 11.61 -6.79 -13.86
N ASP A 393 11.17 -7.81 -13.10
CA ASP A 393 11.81 -9.12 -13.05
C ASP A 393 11.07 -10.10 -13.95
N HIS A 394 11.37 -10.06 -15.24
CA HIS A 394 10.74 -10.93 -16.24
C HIS A 394 11.11 -12.41 -16.04
N GLU A 395 12.33 -12.69 -15.61
CA GLU A 395 12.80 -14.06 -15.36
C GLU A 395 11.96 -14.71 -14.25
N ARG A 396 11.64 -13.97 -13.20
CA ARG A 396 10.81 -14.49 -12.11
C ARG A 396 9.37 -14.75 -12.54
N VAL A 397 8.83 -13.94 -13.45
CA VAL A 397 7.51 -14.20 -14.08
C VAL A 397 7.53 -15.49 -14.87
N GLU A 398 8.54 -15.68 -15.71
CA GLU A 398 8.69 -16.90 -16.54
C GLU A 398 8.83 -18.14 -15.66
N ASN A 399 9.63 -18.08 -14.61
CA ASN A 399 9.89 -19.21 -13.71
C ASN A 399 8.69 -19.55 -12.82
N SER A 400 7.94 -18.55 -12.36
CA SER A 400 6.81 -18.74 -11.43
C SER A 400 5.47 -18.94 -12.13
N GLY A 401 5.31 -18.42 -13.34
CA GLY A 401 4.04 -18.35 -14.03
C GLY A 401 3.05 -17.33 -13.46
N HIS A 402 3.50 -16.45 -12.55
CA HIS A 402 2.68 -15.43 -11.90
C HIS A 402 3.11 -14.02 -12.29
N TYR A 403 2.19 -13.20 -12.78
CA TYR A 403 2.48 -11.83 -13.22
C TYR A 403 2.97 -10.94 -12.08
N ARG A 404 2.46 -11.10 -10.86
CA ARG A 404 2.90 -10.32 -9.69
C ARG A 404 4.37 -10.49 -9.36
N ALA A 405 4.99 -11.61 -9.75
CA ALA A 405 6.41 -11.87 -9.54
C ALA A 405 7.31 -10.84 -10.23
N ILE A 406 6.80 -10.13 -11.25
CA ILE A 406 7.53 -9.05 -11.94
C ILE A 406 8.02 -7.96 -10.98
N ASN A 407 7.31 -7.75 -9.89
CA ASN A 407 7.59 -6.71 -8.89
C ASN A 407 8.00 -7.30 -7.53
N ARG A 408 8.55 -8.52 -7.52
CA ARG A 408 8.97 -9.23 -6.29
C ARG A 408 10.39 -9.75 -6.43
N HIS A 409 11.28 -8.94 -6.99
CA HIS A 409 12.68 -9.29 -7.18
C HIS A 409 13.37 -9.60 -5.84
N GLN A 410 14.32 -10.54 -5.85
CA GLN A 410 15.17 -10.86 -4.70
C GLN A 410 16.59 -10.39 -5.00
N TRP A 411 17.04 -9.37 -4.24
CA TRP A 411 18.37 -8.82 -4.38
C TRP A 411 19.40 -9.65 -3.62
N ASP A 412 20.54 -9.88 -4.24
CA ASP A 412 21.75 -10.20 -3.49
C ASP A 412 22.25 -8.93 -2.78
N PHE A 413 22.53 -9.03 -1.48
CA PHE A 413 22.92 -7.88 -0.66
C PHE A 413 24.16 -7.16 -1.21
N GLU A 414 25.21 -7.91 -1.54
CA GLU A 414 26.48 -7.32 -2.01
C GLU A 414 26.32 -6.66 -3.38
N THR A 415 25.54 -7.26 -4.25
CA THR A 415 25.21 -6.68 -5.57
C THR A 415 24.45 -5.37 -5.41
N LEU A 416 23.43 -5.34 -4.57
CA LEU A 416 22.65 -4.13 -4.32
C LEU A 416 23.49 -3.06 -3.64
N ALA A 417 24.31 -3.42 -2.65
CA ALA A 417 25.22 -2.50 -1.97
C ALA A 417 26.20 -1.84 -2.94
N ALA A 418 26.74 -2.60 -3.89
CA ALA A 418 27.64 -2.05 -4.92
C ALA A 418 26.91 -1.05 -5.83
N LEU A 419 25.67 -1.35 -6.23
CA LEU A 419 24.85 -0.44 -7.04
C LEU A 419 24.49 0.83 -6.27
N LEU A 420 24.16 0.73 -4.99
CA LEU A 420 23.86 1.87 -4.13
C LEU A 420 25.08 2.74 -3.84
N ALA A 421 26.29 2.19 -3.89
CA ALA A 421 27.53 2.92 -3.75
C ALA A 421 27.99 3.62 -5.05
N ASN A 422 27.46 3.21 -6.19
CA ASN A 422 27.81 3.76 -7.49
C ASN A 422 26.93 4.96 -7.83
N HIS A 423 27.50 6.17 -7.78
CA HIS A 423 26.80 7.42 -8.05
C HIS A 423 26.20 7.52 -9.47
N ASP A 424 26.73 6.76 -10.41
CA ASP A 424 26.22 6.74 -11.80
C ASP A 424 25.06 5.77 -11.98
N SER A 425 24.78 4.91 -11.00
CA SER A 425 23.66 3.97 -11.08
C SER A 425 22.31 4.68 -10.83
N SER A 426 21.28 4.24 -11.54
CA SER A 426 19.92 4.70 -11.27
C SER A 426 19.47 4.33 -9.85
N HIS A 427 19.93 3.20 -9.32
CA HIS A 427 19.63 2.74 -7.96
C HIS A 427 20.13 3.72 -6.90
N ASN A 428 21.36 4.18 -7.01
CA ASN A 428 21.92 5.20 -6.11
C ASN A 428 21.15 6.51 -6.22
N GLN A 429 20.92 7.02 -7.43
CA GLN A 429 20.27 8.31 -7.66
C GLN A 429 18.84 8.32 -7.10
N VAL A 430 18.06 7.28 -7.35
CA VAL A 430 16.71 7.11 -6.81
C VAL A 430 16.73 7.04 -5.28
N PHE A 431 17.57 6.17 -4.75
CA PHE A 431 17.68 5.94 -3.31
C PHE A 431 18.05 7.22 -2.56
N GLN A 432 19.10 7.92 -2.99
CA GLN A 432 19.57 9.14 -2.33
C GLN A 432 18.51 10.25 -2.36
N ARG A 433 17.82 10.41 -3.47
CA ARG A 433 16.81 11.47 -3.63
C ARG A 433 15.55 11.18 -2.82
N ILE A 434 15.08 9.94 -2.77
CA ILE A 434 13.92 9.57 -1.92
C ILE A 434 14.27 9.67 -0.44
N LYS A 435 15.47 9.23 -0.05
CA LYS A 435 15.95 9.36 1.33
C LYS A 435 16.05 10.82 1.77
N ALA A 436 16.51 11.70 0.89
CA ALA A 436 16.54 13.15 1.16
C ALA A 436 15.14 13.72 1.40
N LEU A 437 14.15 13.33 0.59
CA LEU A 437 12.75 13.75 0.79
C LEU A 437 12.20 13.27 2.12
N LEU A 438 12.46 12.04 2.49
CA LEU A 438 12.06 11.48 3.80
C LEU A 438 12.70 12.24 4.97
N SER A 439 13.99 12.56 4.84
CA SER A 439 14.72 13.32 5.86
C SER A 439 14.14 14.72 6.06
N ILE A 440 13.76 15.40 4.98
CA ILE A 440 13.09 16.70 5.05
C ILE A 440 11.72 16.56 5.70
N ARG A 441 10.90 15.63 5.20
CA ARG A 441 9.51 15.42 5.65
C ARG A 441 9.40 15.25 7.15
N ARG A 442 10.24 14.42 7.75
CA ARG A 442 10.16 14.07 9.17
C ARG A 442 10.37 15.26 10.12
N ARG A 443 10.95 16.35 9.64
CA ARG A 443 11.21 17.57 10.41
C ARG A 443 10.10 18.61 10.32
N GLN A 444 9.03 18.36 9.54
CA GLN A 444 8.02 19.36 9.20
C GLN A 444 6.66 19.01 9.80
N ALA A 445 6.19 19.80 10.77
CA ALA A 445 4.88 19.59 11.40
C ALA A 445 3.70 19.67 10.41
N ALA A 446 3.85 20.41 9.30
CA ALA A 446 2.83 20.48 8.27
C ALA A 446 2.62 19.14 7.54
N PHE A 447 3.55 18.20 7.65
CA PHE A 447 3.42 16.85 7.11
C PHE A 447 2.90 15.83 8.13
N HIS A 448 2.44 16.28 9.30
CA HIS A 448 1.70 15.40 10.20
C HIS A 448 0.55 14.72 9.45
N PRO A 449 0.32 13.41 9.64
CA PRO A 449 -0.70 12.66 8.89
C PRO A 449 -2.12 13.22 8.97
N ASN A 450 -2.42 14.01 10.01
CA ASN A 450 -3.72 14.68 10.16
C ASN A 450 -3.66 16.20 9.96
N ALA A 451 -2.52 16.76 9.56
CA ALA A 451 -2.42 18.18 9.23
C ALA A 451 -3.33 18.52 8.04
N THR A 452 -3.84 19.73 8.02
CA THR A 452 -4.80 20.19 7.03
C THR A 452 -4.20 20.16 5.62
N GLN A 453 -5.02 19.80 4.65
CA GLN A 453 -4.66 19.73 3.24
C GLN A 453 -5.69 20.47 2.40
N PHE A 454 -5.22 21.41 1.58
CA PHE A 454 -6.05 22.18 0.66
C PHE A 454 -5.53 21.99 -0.77
N THR A 455 -6.42 21.66 -1.69
CA THR A 455 -6.07 21.55 -3.11
C THR A 455 -5.84 22.95 -3.71
N LEU A 456 -4.79 23.07 -4.52
CA LEU A 456 -4.51 24.27 -5.32
C LEU A 456 -5.00 24.07 -6.77
N HIS A 457 -5.36 25.16 -7.42
CA HIS A 457 -5.84 25.18 -8.81
C HIS A 457 -4.82 25.90 -9.68
N LEU A 458 -3.89 25.14 -10.27
CA LEU A 458 -2.73 25.68 -10.99
C LEU A 458 -2.72 25.29 -12.48
N GLY A 459 -3.84 24.84 -13.03
CA GLY A 459 -3.93 24.30 -14.38
C GLY A 459 -3.70 22.80 -14.44
N ILE A 460 -3.57 22.24 -15.63
CA ILE A 460 -3.47 20.80 -15.85
C ILE A 460 -2.04 20.25 -15.70
N GLY A 461 -1.02 21.08 -15.89
CA GLY A 461 0.39 20.69 -15.87
C GLY A 461 1.09 20.85 -14.53
N LEU A 462 0.46 21.51 -13.57
CA LEU A 462 0.97 21.72 -12.21
C LEU A 462 -0.01 21.12 -11.22
N PHE A 463 0.44 20.12 -10.48
CA PHE A 463 -0.33 19.54 -9.40
C PHE A 463 0.16 20.11 -8.06
N GLY A 464 -0.76 20.70 -7.30
CA GLY A 464 -0.38 21.36 -6.06
C GLY A 464 -1.43 21.27 -4.98
N PHE A 465 -0.95 21.29 -3.76
CA PHE A 465 -1.77 21.37 -2.55
C PHE A 465 -0.99 22.07 -1.45
N TRP A 466 -1.70 22.58 -0.48
CA TRP A 466 -1.17 23.28 0.68
C TRP A 466 -1.38 22.43 1.93
N ARG A 467 -0.29 22.15 2.65
CA ARG A 467 -0.33 21.51 3.95
C ARG A 467 -0.08 22.54 5.04
N GLN A 468 -0.90 22.51 6.07
CA GLN A 468 -0.78 23.40 7.22
C GLN A 468 -0.74 22.57 8.50
N SER A 469 0.26 22.83 9.38
CA SER A 469 0.39 22.16 10.67
C SER A 469 -0.86 22.34 11.53
N LEU A 470 -1.11 21.41 12.46
CA LEU A 470 -2.27 21.43 13.34
C LEU A 470 -2.37 22.72 14.17
N ASP A 471 -1.23 23.30 14.58
CA ASP A 471 -1.14 24.58 15.29
C ASP A 471 -1.12 25.79 14.35
N ARG A 472 -1.21 25.58 13.05
CA ARG A 472 -1.25 26.60 11.99
C ARG A 472 0.01 27.48 11.85
N ARG A 473 1.12 27.08 12.46
CA ARG A 473 2.36 27.87 12.43
C ARG A 473 3.23 27.58 11.23
N GLN A 474 3.14 26.38 10.67
CA GLN A 474 3.85 26.01 9.46
C GLN A 474 2.89 25.78 8.30
N SER A 475 3.21 26.38 7.16
CA SER A 475 2.54 26.16 5.87
C SER A 475 3.55 25.71 4.84
N ILE A 476 3.21 24.67 4.07
CA ILE A 476 4.02 24.19 2.98
C ILE A 476 3.14 24.07 1.73
N PHE A 477 3.51 24.80 0.69
CA PHE A 477 2.92 24.65 -0.63
C PHE A 477 3.69 23.59 -1.41
N CYS A 478 3.04 22.46 -1.67
CA CYS A 478 3.61 21.30 -2.33
C CYS A 478 3.18 21.33 -3.79
N ILE A 479 4.07 21.68 -4.70
CA ILE A 479 3.75 21.90 -6.11
C ILE A 479 4.71 21.11 -6.98
N SER A 480 4.16 20.35 -7.92
CA SER A 480 4.92 19.50 -8.84
C SER A 480 4.56 19.80 -10.29
N ASN A 481 5.55 20.01 -11.12
CA ASN A 481 5.41 19.95 -12.56
C ASN A 481 5.27 18.47 -12.97
N ILE A 482 4.07 18.08 -13.40
CA ILE A 482 3.78 16.68 -13.75
C ILE A 482 3.90 16.42 -15.25
N THR A 483 4.65 17.26 -15.95
CA THR A 483 4.86 17.20 -17.40
C THR A 483 6.34 17.08 -17.77
N ALA A 484 6.59 16.67 -19.00
CA ALA A 484 7.93 16.58 -19.60
C ALA A 484 8.42 17.94 -20.15
N GLN A 485 7.69 19.02 -19.91
CA GLN A 485 8.04 20.37 -20.36
C GLN A 485 8.19 21.32 -19.16
N PRO A 486 9.05 22.35 -19.24
CA PRO A 486 9.07 23.39 -18.22
C PRO A 486 7.68 24.04 -18.05
N GLN A 487 7.34 24.38 -16.81
CA GLN A 487 6.09 25.04 -16.46
C GLN A 487 6.35 26.30 -15.64
N GLN A 488 5.56 27.34 -15.89
CA GLN A 488 5.60 28.56 -15.10
C GLN A 488 4.63 28.47 -13.93
N LEU A 489 5.11 28.70 -12.73
CA LEU A 489 4.29 28.81 -11.52
C LEU A 489 4.17 30.28 -11.15
N PRO A 490 3.00 30.93 -11.37
CA PRO A 490 2.77 32.28 -10.87
C PRO A 490 2.67 32.24 -9.34
N LEU A 491 3.54 32.94 -8.61
CA LEU A 491 3.52 32.94 -7.14
C LEU A 491 2.28 33.63 -6.57
N GLU A 492 1.64 34.52 -7.32
CA GLU A 492 0.33 35.09 -6.96
C GLU A 492 -0.77 34.02 -6.80
N SER A 493 -0.65 32.89 -7.52
CA SER A 493 -1.62 31.78 -7.45
C SER A 493 -1.57 30.99 -6.14
N VAL A 494 -0.52 31.15 -5.34
CA VAL A 494 -0.36 30.48 -4.05
C VAL A 494 -0.56 31.40 -2.86
N ASN A 495 -0.82 32.70 -3.09
CA ASN A 495 -1.13 33.69 -2.04
C ASN A 495 -0.15 33.71 -0.88
N LEU A 496 1.14 33.78 -1.16
CA LEU A 496 2.17 33.87 -0.13
C LEU A 496 1.99 35.16 0.72
N VAL A 497 2.18 35.02 2.04
CA VAL A 497 2.12 36.17 2.95
C VAL A 497 3.35 37.06 2.77
N ASP A 498 3.16 38.33 2.43
CA ASP A 498 4.23 39.28 2.11
C ASP A 498 5.27 39.49 3.22
N THR A 499 4.89 39.29 4.48
CA THR A 499 5.75 39.54 5.64
C THR A 499 6.60 38.33 6.04
N VAL A 500 6.47 37.21 5.29
CA VAL A 500 7.16 35.96 5.59
C VAL A 500 8.17 35.66 4.49
N ASN A 501 9.36 35.20 4.90
CA ASN A 501 10.33 34.63 3.98
C ASN A 501 9.95 33.19 3.66
N TRP A 502 9.84 32.88 2.40
CA TRP A 502 9.49 31.56 1.90
C TRP A 502 10.71 30.86 1.28
N SER A 503 10.87 29.59 1.52
CA SER A 503 11.95 28.81 0.94
C SER A 503 11.48 27.44 0.51
N ASP A 504 12.08 26.94 -0.58
CA ASP A 504 11.87 25.56 -1.05
C ASP A 504 12.72 24.61 -0.20
N LEU A 505 12.08 23.71 0.50
CA LEU A 505 12.76 22.71 1.35
C LEU A 505 13.55 21.69 0.53
N ILE A 506 13.16 21.46 -0.73
CA ILE A 506 13.81 20.47 -1.62
C ILE A 506 15.03 21.08 -2.30
N GLY A 507 14.84 22.21 -2.98
CA GLY A 507 15.89 22.85 -3.77
C GLY A 507 16.73 23.87 -3.02
N GLY A 508 16.25 24.37 -1.88
CA GLY A 508 16.94 25.35 -1.06
C GLY A 508 16.79 26.82 -1.49
N ASP A 509 16.02 27.07 -2.56
CA ASP A 509 15.80 28.45 -3.04
C ASP A 509 14.88 29.24 -2.10
N SER A 510 15.13 30.56 -2.01
CA SER A 510 14.30 31.47 -1.24
C SER A 510 13.41 32.31 -2.15
N PHE A 511 12.19 32.58 -1.71
CA PHE A 511 11.17 33.30 -2.48
C PHE A 511 10.61 34.45 -1.68
N VAL A 512 10.18 35.50 -2.39
CA VAL A 512 9.42 36.61 -1.84
C VAL A 512 8.06 36.69 -2.52
N ALA A 513 7.01 37.02 -1.77
CA ALA A 513 5.65 37.04 -2.26
C ALA A 513 5.44 37.95 -3.49
N ARG A 514 6.26 38.99 -3.64
CA ARG A 514 6.19 39.93 -4.76
C ARG A 514 6.90 39.46 -6.04
N GLN A 515 7.58 38.32 -6.00
CA GLN A 515 8.18 37.73 -7.17
C GLN A 515 7.10 37.27 -8.15
N GLN A 516 7.25 37.56 -9.45
CA GLN A 516 6.21 37.27 -10.43
C GLN A 516 5.95 35.79 -10.62
N GLY A 517 6.97 34.96 -10.56
CA GLY A 517 6.84 33.52 -10.71
C GLY A 517 8.18 32.82 -10.73
N ILE A 518 8.11 31.51 -10.79
CA ILE A 518 9.27 30.62 -10.92
C ILE A 518 9.00 29.62 -12.04
N GLU A 519 10.07 29.19 -12.71
CA GLU A 519 10.02 28.10 -13.67
C GLU A 519 10.34 26.80 -12.98
N LEU A 520 9.45 25.81 -13.13
CA LEU A 520 9.69 24.43 -12.70
C LEU A 520 10.14 23.59 -13.89
N GLN A 521 11.26 22.91 -13.74
CA GLN A 521 11.76 21.99 -14.75
C GLN A 521 10.85 20.75 -14.86
N PRO A 522 10.96 19.93 -15.92
CA PRO A 522 10.15 18.72 -16.05
C PRO A 522 10.23 17.85 -14.79
N TYR A 523 9.05 17.50 -14.23
CA TYR A 523 8.88 16.68 -13.03
C TYR A 523 9.56 17.22 -11.78
N GLN A 524 9.89 18.50 -11.74
CA GLN A 524 10.40 19.16 -10.54
C GLN A 524 9.28 19.37 -9.54
N SER A 525 9.55 19.03 -8.27
CA SER A 525 8.69 19.34 -7.12
C SER A 525 9.35 20.41 -6.25
N VAL A 526 8.54 21.32 -5.71
CA VAL A 526 8.94 22.29 -4.69
C VAL A 526 8.04 22.17 -3.47
N TRP A 527 8.64 22.33 -2.29
CA TRP A 527 7.96 22.43 -1.00
C TRP A 527 8.24 23.80 -0.42
N ILE A 528 7.42 24.79 -0.78
CA ILE A 528 7.62 26.19 -0.40
C ILE A 528 7.08 26.40 1.01
N CYS A 529 7.96 26.70 1.94
CA CYS A 529 7.70 26.70 3.37
C CYS A 529 7.97 28.07 4.01
N ASN A 530 7.12 28.47 4.96
CA ASN A 530 7.28 29.70 5.75
C ASN A 530 8.18 29.54 6.98
N ALA A 531 8.31 28.33 7.50
CA ALA A 531 9.02 28.04 8.74
C ALA A 531 9.76 26.69 8.64
N PRO A 532 10.89 26.63 7.90
CA PRO A 532 11.64 25.40 7.71
C PRO A 532 12.01 24.70 9.03
N ASP A 533 11.95 23.37 9.02
CA ASP A 533 12.29 22.50 10.14
C ASP A 533 11.51 22.80 11.44
N TYR A 534 10.27 23.26 11.29
CA TYR A 534 9.37 23.45 12.40
C TYR A 534 8.72 22.11 12.80
N PRO A 535 9.07 21.54 13.96
CA PRO A 535 8.57 20.23 14.38
C PRO A 535 7.14 20.27 14.94
N GLY A 536 6.59 21.45 15.23
CA GLY A 536 5.31 21.63 15.89
C GLY A 536 5.43 21.74 17.42
N SER A 537 4.33 22.12 18.07
CA SER A 537 4.22 22.02 19.52
C SER A 537 4.05 20.54 19.90
N ALA A 538 4.85 20.07 20.85
CA ALA A 538 4.76 18.73 21.42
C ALA A 538 3.38 18.50 22.12
#